data_23bbe03d55a2246731ab68597a243130
#
_entry.id   23bbe03d55a2246731ab68597a243130
#
_cell.length_a   1.000
_cell.length_b   1.000
_cell.length_c   1.000
_cell.angle_alpha   90.00
_cell.angle_beta   90.00
_cell.angle_gamma   90.00
#
_symmetry.space_group_name_H-M   'P 1'
#
loop_
_entity.id
_entity.type
_entity.pdbx_description
1 polymer ?
#
loop_
_entity_poly.entity_id
_entity_poly.type
_entity_poly.pdbx_seq_one_letter_code
_entity_poly.pdbx_strand_id
1 'polypeptide(L)'
;MPKISAVIITYNEENFIGRCLDSLDGVVDEIVVVDSFSTDHTEEICKQHNVRFIKHAFEGFRDQKNYALQQAAYKNILSLDADEALSDTLRESILKAKNNWNYDGYMVNRRNYFCGKWIRFSEWYPDRQLRLFYVDHGSWGELNLHERFMLSNGAKIGKLKGDLLHWPFTSHEDHTEKMSRYSKIGAQEYHKSGRTASIFTPYIHGIWGFMRTYIVKGGFLDGREGFRICSHYSRSAFNKYKLLRKLNKEAKKK
;
A
#
# COMPACT_ATOMS: atom_id res chain seq x y z
N MET A 1 24.82 -0.66 -17.32
CA MET A 1 23.56 -0.23 -16.70
C MET A 1 23.40 -0.95 -15.37
N PRO A 2 22.93 -0.29 -14.31
CA PRO A 2 22.62 -0.96 -13.06
C PRO A 2 21.51 -2.00 -13.28
N LYS A 3 21.72 -3.19 -12.71
CA LYS A 3 20.71 -4.26 -12.72
C LYS A 3 19.71 -4.04 -11.59
N ILE A 4 18.44 -4.36 -11.83
CA ILE A 4 17.33 -4.20 -10.90
C ILE A 4 16.74 -5.56 -10.55
N SER A 5 16.59 -5.87 -9.25
CA SER A 5 15.74 -6.95 -8.76
C SER A 5 14.36 -6.41 -8.38
N ALA A 6 13.30 -6.94 -8.98
CA ALA A 6 11.95 -6.77 -8.42
C ALA A 6 11.76 -7.76 -7.26
N VAL A 7 11.30 -7.25 -6.11
CA VAL A 7 10.93 -8.08 -4.97
C VAL A 7 9.45 -7.90 -4.66
N ILE A 8 8.72 -9.01 -4.59
CA ILE A 8 7.27 -9.04 -4.44
C ILE A 8 6.93 -9.93 -3.24
N ILE A 9 6.09 -9.46 -2.35
CA ILE A 9 5.48 -10.30 -1.32
C ILE A 9 4.05 -10.65 -1.74
N THR A 10 3.63 -11.89 -1.46
CA THR A 10 2.31 -12.37 -1.88
C THR A 10 1.67 -13.33 -0.88
N TYR A 11 0.33 -13.35 -0.86
CA TYR A 11 -0.50 -14.33 -0.18
C TYR A 11 -1.90 -14.36 -0.79
N ASN A 12 -2.25 -15.46 -1.51
CA ASN A 12 -3.54 -15.65 -2.17
C ASN A 12 -3.91 -14.51 -3.13
N GLU A 13 -3.05 -14.27 -4.12
CA GLU A 13 -3.18 -13.17 -5.09
C GLU A 13 -3.32 -13.68 -6.54
N GLU A 14 -3.98 -14.83 -6.75
CA GLU A 14 -4.17 -15.43 -8.07
C GLU A 14 -4.80 -14.48 -9.09
N ASN A 15 -5.63 -13.53 -8.64
CA ASN A 15 -6.33 -12.58 -9.51
C ASN A 15 -5.44 -11.41 -9.99
N PHE A 16 -4.30 -11.16 -9.32
CA PHE A 16 -3.50 -9.96 -9.56
C PHE A 16 -2.04 -10.24 -9.89
N ILE A 17 -1.45 -11.31 -9.33
CA ILE A 17 -0.01 -11.60 -9.47
C ILE A 17 0.45 -11.70 -10.93
N GLY A 18 -0.33 -12.32 -11.82
CA GLY A 18 0.02 -12.41 -13.24
C GLY A 18 0.20 -11.03 -13.87
N ARG A 19 -0.73 -10.10 -13.63
CA ARG A 19 -0.65 -8.73 -14.12
C ARG A 19 0.55 -7.96 -13.54
N CYS A 20 0.87 -8.21 -12.27
CA CYS A 20 2.07 -7.66 -11.63
C CYS A 20 3.32 -8.10 -12.41
N LEU A 21 3.47 -9.41 -12.62
CA LEU A 21 4.61 -10.01 -13.30
C LEU A 21 4.73 -9.55 -14.76
N ASP A 22 3.63 -9.54 -15.52
CA ASP A 22 3.60 -9.04 -16.90
C ASP A 22 4.10 -7.61 -17.01
N SER A 23 3.76 -6.77 -16.03
CA SER A 23 4.17 -5.35 -16.03
C SER A 23 5.68 -5.16 -15.85
N LEU A 24 6.39 -6.16 -15.36
CA LEU A 24 7.84 -6.13 -15.11
C LEU A 24 8.69 -6.59 -16.29
N ASP A 25 8.07 -7.23 -17.29
CA ASP A 25 8.79 -7.77 -18.44
C ASP A 25 9.60 -6.68 -19.17
N GLY A 26 10.89 -6.98 -19.41
CA GLY A 26 11.83 -6.04 -20.03
C GLY A 26 12.24 -4.83 -19.19
N VAL A 27 11.74 -4.69 -17.94
CA VAL A 27 12.07 -3.57 -17.04
C VAL A 27 13.16 -3.97 -16.03
N VAL A 28 13.03 -5.16 -15.45
CA VAL A 28 13.91 -5.67 -14.40
C VAL A 28 14.78 -6.82 -14.88
N ASP A 29 15.85 -7.12 -14.15
CA ASP A 29 16.80 -8.18 -14.51
C ASP A 29 16.60 -9.46 -13.69
N GLU A 30 15.82 -9.35 -12.60
CA GLU A 30 15.44 -10.46 -11.72
C GLU A 30 14.08 -10.18 -11.11
N ILE A 31 13.28 -11.22 -10.91
CA ILE A 31 12.04 -11.17 -10.14
C ILE A 31 12.11 -12.22 -9.03
N VAL A 32 11.94 -11.77 -7.78
CA VAL A 32 11.85 -12.60 -6.57
C VAL A 32 10.46 -12.45 -5.99
N VAL A 33 9.74 -13.56 -5.87
CA VAL A 33 8.42 -13.63 -5.23
C VAL A 33 8.54 -14.36 -3.91
N VAL A 34 8.18 -13.72 -2.81
CA VAL A 34 8.15 -14.31 -1.46
C VAL A 34 6.70 -14.54 -1.06
N ASP A 35 6.32 -15.80 -1.06
CA ASP A 35 4.96 -16.27 -0.82
C ASP A 35 4.75 -16.71 0.63
N SER A 36 3.65 -16.28 1.22
CA SER A 36 3.26 -16.61 2.60
C SER A 36 2.40 -17.87 2.69
N PHE A 37 2.77 -18.93 1.94
CA PHE A 37 2.04 -20.20 1.84
C PHE A 37 0.63 -20.03 1.25
N SER A 38 0.53 -19.43 0.07
CA SER A 38 -0.72 -19.35 -0.69
C SER A 38 -1.35 -20.71 -0.93
N THR A 39 -2.68 -20.75 -0.91
CA THR A 39 -3.49 -21.96 -1.08
C THR A 39 -4.34 -21.93 -2.36
N ASP A 40 -4.26 -20.83 -3.11
CA ASP A 40 -4.88 -20.61 -4.41
C ASP A 40 -3.88 -20.88 -5.56
N HIS A 41 -4.18 -20.45 -6.77
CA HIS A 41 -3.32 -20.65 -7.95
C HIS A 41 -2.13 -19.66 -8.05
N THR A 42 -1.83 -18.89 -7.01
CA THR A 42 -0.72 -17.91 -7.01
C THR A 42 0.61 -18.54 -7.40
N GLU A 43 0.96 -19.70 -6.82
CA GLU A 43 2.22 -20.41 -7.11
C GLU A 43 2.27 -20.90 -8.55
N GLU A 44 1.17 -21.42 -9.07
CA GLU A 44 1.08 -21.93 -10.44
C GLU A 44 1.29 -20.81 -11.47
N ILE A 45 0.69 -19.65 -11.23
CA ILE A 45 0.86 -18.47 -12.08
C ILE A 45 2.33 -18.00 -12.04
N CYS A 46 2.95 -17.94 -10.87
CA CYS A 46 4.35 -17.56 -10.73
C CYS A 46 5.28 -18.51 -11.51
N LYS A 47 5.01 -19.80 -11.53
CA LYS A 47 5.80 -20.81 -12.28
C LYS A 47 5.74 -20.62 -13.81
N GLN A 48 4.71 -19.97 -14.33
CA GLN A 48 4.59 -19.64 -15.76
C GLN A 48 5.47 -18.44 -16.17
N HIS A 49 5.97 -17.70 -15.19
CA HIS A 49 6.87 -16.58 -15.38
C HIS A 49 8.29 -16.95 -14.93
N ASN A 50 9.30 -16.30 -15.49
CA ASN A 50 10.69 -16.53 -15.09
C ASN A 50 11.01 -15.83 -13.76
N VAL A 51 10.47 -16.36 -12.65
CA VAL A 51 10.61 -15.80 -11.29
C VAL A 51 11.29 -16.77 -10.35
N ARG A 52 12.02 -16.25 -9.39
CA ARG A 52 12.49 -17.01 -8.24
C ARG A 52 11.42 -16.98 -7.14
N PHE A 53 10.71 -18.11 -7.00
CA PHE A 53 9.62 -18.27 -6.05
C PHE A 53 10.12 -18.88 -4.73
N ILE A 54 9.82 -18.25 -3.60
CA ILE A 54 10.30 -18.64 -2.27
C ILE A 54 9.11 -18.63 -1.31
N LYS A 55 8.91 -19.74 -0.57
CA LYS A 55 7.92 -19.80 0.51
C LYS A 55 8.55 -19.36 1.82
N HIS A 56 7.91 -18.44 2.52
CA HIS A 56 8.36 -17.93 3.81
C HIS A 56 7.17 -17.62 4.71
N ALA A 57 7.23 -18.02 5.98
CA ALA A 57 6.15 -17.79 6.94
C ALA A 57 5.96 -16.27 7.19
N PHE A 58 4.70 -15.85 7.25
CA PHE A 58 4.39 -14.44 7.47
C PHE A 58 4.52 -14.07 8.95
N GLU A 59 5.51 -13.26 9.28
CA GLU A 59 5.74 -12.71 10.63
C GLU A 59 5.36 -11.22 10.74
N GLY A 60 4.81 -10.66 9.66
CA GLY A 60 4.43 -9.27 9.52
C GLY A 60 4.95 -8.66 8.22
N PHE A 61 4.29 -7.61 7.73
CA PHE A 61 4.64 -6.99 6.43
C PHE A 61 6.08 -6.47 6.40
N ARG A 62 6.53 -5.80 7.48
CA ARG A 62 7.91 -5.31 7.59
C ARG A 62 8.93 -6.44 7.42
N ASP A 63 8.73 -7.52 8.17
CA ASP A 63 9.70 -8.61 8.23
C ASP A 63 9.68 -9.39 6.92
N GLN A 64 8.51 -9.61 6.33
CA GLN A 64 8.36 -10.23 5.02
C GLN A 64 9.05 -9.41 3.91
N LYS A 65 8.86 -8.07 3.90
CA LYS A 65 9.53 -7.19 2.94
C LYS A 65 11.04 -7.15 3.14
N ASN A 66 11.53 -7.09 4.38
CA ASN A 66 12.97 -7.15 4.64
C ASN A 66 13.57 -8.51 4.26
N TYR A 67 12.87 -9.61 4.51
CA TYR A 67 13.30 -10.93 4.05
C TYR A 67 13.40 -10.98 2.51
N ALA A 68 12.40 -10.43 1.81
CA ALA A 68 12.41 -10.36 0.35
C ALA A 68 13.60 -9.57 -0.20
N LEU A 69 14.00 -8.45 0.46
CA LEU A 69 15.19 -7.70 0.09
C LEU A 69 16.48 -8.53 0.18
N GLN A 70 16.60 -9.38 1.20
CA GLN A 70 17.77 -10.25 1.39
C GLN A 70 17.89 -11.33 0.32
N GLN A 71 16.78 -11.65 -0.35
CA GLN A 71 16.76 -12.64 -1.42
C GLN A 71 17.16 -12.06 -2.78
N ALA A 72 17.21 -10.75 -2.95
CA ALA A 72 17.55 -10.10 -4.21
C ALA A 72 19.02 -10.28 -4.59
N ALA A 73 19.30 -10.61 -5.86
CA ALA A 73 20.67 -10.73 -6.38
C ALA A 73 21.29 -9.35 -6.64
N TYR A 74 20.48 -8.32 -6.90
CA TYR A 74 20.96 -6.98 -7.22
C TYR A 74 20.54 -5.98 -6.15
N LYS A 75 21.38 -4.95 -5.96
CA LYS A 75 21.17 -3.95 -4.90
C LYS A 75 20.18 -2.84 -5.26
N ASN A 76 19.90 -2.65 -6.55
CA ASN A 76 18.83 -1.75 -6.96
C ASN A 76 17.52 -2.53 -6.94
N ILE A 77 16.62 -2.13 -6.07
CA ILE A 77 15.38 -2.85 -5.76
C ILE A 77 14.19 -2.08 -6.30
N LEU A 78 13.30 -2.78 -7.00
CA LEU A 78 11.93 -2.37 -7.24
C LEU A 78 11.03 -3.22 -6.34
N SER A 79 10.50 -2.63 -5.27
CA SER A 79 9.63 -3.35 -4.32
C SER A 79 8.17 -3.14 -4.67
N LEU A 80 7.42 -4.22 -4.86
CA LEU A 80 6.00 -4.23 -5.20
C LEU A 80 5.20 -5.14 -4.26
N ASP A 81 3.93 -4.84 -4.14
CA ASP A 81 2.94 -5.76 -3.61
C ASP A 81 2.29 -6.52 -4.79
N ALA A 82 1.79 -7.75 -4.59
CA ALA A 82 1.32 -8.61 -5.67
C ALA A 82 0.08 -8.04 -6.42
N ASP A 83 -0.66 -7.14 -5.76
CA ASP A 83 -1.81 -6.42 -6.30
C ASP A 83 -1.44 -5.07 -6.95
N GLU A 84 -0.14 -4.86 -7.26
CA GLU A 84 0.39 -3.67 -7.93
C GLU A 84 0.95 -4.02 -9.32
N ALA A 85 0.85 -3.08 -10.29
CA ALA A 85 1.45 -3.21 -11.62
C ALA A 85 1.96 -1.86 -12.13
N LEU A 86 2.99 -1.88 -12.97
CA LEU A 86 3.54 -0.67 -13.59
C LEU A 86 2.65 -0.21 -14.74
N SER A 87 2.31 1.08 -14.80
CA SER A 87 1.79 1.67 -16.03
C SER A 87 2.91 1.79 -17.08
N ASP A 88 2.55 1.88 -18.37
CA ASP A 88 3.54 2.02 -19.46
C ASP A 88 4.45 3.24 -19.25
N THR A 89 3.88 4.37 -18.84
CA THR A 89 4.64 5.58 -18.52
C THR A 89 5.61 5.37 -17.36
N LEU A 90 5.24 4.57 -16.35
CA LEU A 90 6.13 4.25 -15.23
C LEU A 90 7.23 3.30 -15.67
N ARG A 91 6.92 2.29 -16.50
CA ARG A 91 7.91 1.38 -17.11
C ARG A 91 9.00 2.18 -17.85
N GLU A 92 8.60 3.09 -18.74
CA GLU A 92 9.55 3.97 -19.46
C GLU A 92 10.37 4.83 -18.50
N SER A 93 9.75 5.36 -17.45
CA SER A 93 10.44 6.21 -16.47
C SER A 93 11.48 5.42 -15.67
N ILE A 94 11.18 4.15 -15.30
CA ILE A 94 12.13 3.25 -14.65
C ILE A 94 13.30 2.94 -15.58
N LEU A 95 13.05 2.63 -16.86
CA LEU A 95 14.10 2.36 -17.85
C LEU A 95 15.00 3.58 -18.05
N LYS A 96 14.45 4.79 -18.08
CA LYS A 96 15.24 6.04 -18.12
C LYS A 96 16.09 6.21 -16.87
N ALA A 97 15.53 5.94 -15.67
CA ALA A 97 16.27 5.97 -14.42
C ALA A 97 17.36 4.91 -14.38
N LYS A 98 17.11 3.69 -14.90
CA LYS A 98 18.08 2.60 -15.03
C LYS A 98 19.28 3.02 -15.88
N ASN A 99 19.08 3.82 -16.93
CA ASN A 99 20.15 4.33 -17.78
C ASN A 99 20.96 5.48 -17.14
N ASN A 100 20.35 6.21 -16.20
CA ASN A 100 20.95 7.37 -15.54
C ASN A 100 20.55 7.41 -14.06
N TRP A 101 21.15 6.52 -13.26
CA TRP A 101 20.83 6.34 -11.85
C TRP A 101 21.51 7.42 -10.99
N ASN A 102 20.76 8.46 -10.60
CA ASN A 102 21.28 9.65 -9.94
C ASN A 102 20.77 9.86 -8.50
N TYR A 103 19.94 8.97 -8.00
CA TYR A 103 19.27 9.10 -6.69
C TYR A 103 19.40 7.81 -5.88
N ASP A 104 19.36 7.93 -4.56
CA ASP A 104 19.37 6.80 -3.63
C ASP A 104 18.03 6.04 -3.65
N GLY A 105 16.96 6.74 -4.05
CA GLY A 105 15.66 6.16 -4.25
C GLY A 105 14.74 7.05 -5.09
N TYR A 106 13.64 6.47 -5.57
CA TYR A 106 12.67 7.13 -6.42
C TYR A 106 11.26 6.90 -5.91
N MET A 107 10.54 8.02 -5.75
CA MET A 107 9.12 8.01 -5.44
C MET A 107 8.30 7.78 -6.69
N VAL A 108 7.27 6.95 -6.56
CA VAL A 108 6.22 6.71 -7.58
C VAL A 108 4.88 7.18 -7.04
N ASN A 109 3.95 7.57 -7.91
CA ASN A 109 2.57 7.78 -7.53
C ASN A 109 1.81 6.46 -7.62
N ARG A 110 1.20 6.01 -6.54
CA ARG A 110 0.31 4.84 -6.55
C ARG A 110 -1.11 5.30 -6.82
N ARG A 111 -1.76 4.66 -7.79
CA ARG A 111 -3.10 4.98 -8.22
C ARG A 111 -4.02 3.81 -7.96
N ASN A 112 -5.00 4.02 -7.08
CA ASN A 112 -5.88 2.96 -6.61
C ASN A 112 -7.08 2.77 -7.55
N TYR A 113 -7.36 1.50 -7.87
CA TYR A 113 -8.57 1.07 -8.55
C TYR A 113 -9.65 0.73 -7.54
N PHE A 114 -10.85 1.24 -7.73
CA PHE A 114 -11.98 0.97 -6.86
C PHE A 114 -13.20 0.57 -7.67
N CYS A 115 -13.52 -0.71 -7.66
CA CYS A 115 -14.77 -1.29 -8.20
C CYS A 115 -15.19 -0.71 -9.55
N GLY A 116 -14.31 -0.77 -10.55
CA GLY A 116 -14.59 -0.31 -11.92
C GLY A 116 -13.99 1.04 -12.27
N LYS A 117 -13.35 1.76 -11.31
CA LYS A 117 -12.84 3.11 -11.57
C LYS A 117 -11.45 3.36 -10.96
N TRP A 118 -10.58 4.03 -11.72
CA TRP A 118 -9.34 4.61 -11.20
C TRP A 118 -9.66 5.89 -10.44
N ILE A 119 -9.31 5.94 -9.15
CA ILE A 119 -9.56 7.09 -8.28
C ILE A 119 -8.45 8.13 -8.45
N ARG A 120 -8.84 9.41 -8.49
CA ARG A 120 -7.93 10.56 -8.66
C ARG A 120 -8.02 11.60 -7.56
N PHE A 121 -8.99 11.50 -6.67
CA PHE A 121 -9.29 12.49 -5.64
C PHE A 121 -9.48 11.83 -4.28
N SER A 122 -10.15 12.47 -3.34
CA SER A 122 -10.51 11.93 -2.01
C SER A 122 -9.32 11.58 -1.11
N GLU A 123 -8.14 12.15 -1.32
CA GLU A 123 -6.86 11.81 -0.69
C GLU A 123 -6.28 10.45 -1.12
N TRP A 124 -6.88 9.76 -2.08
CA TRP A 124 -6.38 8.50 -2.60
C TRP A 124 -5.33 8.69 -3.69
N TYR A 125 -5.19 9.91 -4.23
CA TYR A 125 -4.20 10.24 -5.24
C TYR A 125 -3.75 11.71 -5.12
N PRO A 126 -2.45 12.02 -5.30
CA PRO A 126 -1.37 11.06 -5.45
C PRO A 126 -0.97 10.42 -4.11
N ASP A 127 -0.96 9.09 -4.07
CA ASP A 127 -0.38 8.32 -2.98
C ASP A 127 1.09 8.03 -3.33
N ARG A 128 2.00 8.74 -2.68
CA ARG A 128 3.43 8.68 -3.00
C ARG A 128 4.13 7.58 -2.22
N GLN A 129 4.74 6.63 -2.95
CA GLN A 129 5.44 5.49 -2.39
C GLN A 129 6.91 5.48 -2.87
N LEU A 130 7.84 5.19 -1.98
CA LEU A 130 9.23 4.91 -2.32
C LEU A 130 9.32 3.44 -2.73
N ARG A 131 9.46 3.17 -4.04
CA ARG A 131 9.38 1.79 -4.57
C ARG A 131 10.64 1.35 -5.32
N LEU A 132 11.42 2.28 -5.87
CA LEU A 132 12.69 1.97 -6.52
C LEU A 132 13.82 2.61 -5.68
N PHE A 133 14.78 1.80 -5.19
CA PHE A 133 15.81 2.28 -4.27
C PHE A 133 17.05 1.39 -4.26
N TYR A 134 18.16 1.92 -3.73
CA TYR A 134 19.36 1.16 -3.44
C TYR A 134 19.26 0.57 -2.02
N VAL A 135 19.34 -0.76 -1.89
CA VAL A 135 19.01 -1.48 -0.65
C VAL A 135 19.91 -1.15 0.53
N ASP A 136 21.21 -0.89 0.29
CA ASP A 136 22.15 -0.59 1.37
C ASP A 136 21.92 0.80 1.99
N HIS A 137 21.08 1.64 1.39
CA HIS A 137 20.78 2.98 1.87
C HIS A 137 19.54 3.06 2.78
N GLY A 138 18.94 1.93 3.15
CA GLY A 138 17.76 1.93 4.01
C GLY A 138 17.23 0.55 4.37
N SER A 139 16.09 0.55 5.05
CA SER A 139 15.36 -0.68 5.41
C SER A 139 13.87 -0.38 5.56
N TRP A 140 13.04 -1.42 5.51
CA TRP A 140 11.64 -1.29 5.91
C TRP A 140 11.58 -1.08 7.42
N GLY A 141 11.07 0.09 7.81
CA GLY A 141 10.99 0.50 9.20
C GLY A 141 9.66 0.19 9.85
N GLU A 142 9.63 0.41 11.18
CA GLU A 142 8.48 0.15 12.02
C GLU A 142 7.50 1.33 12.00
N LEU A 143 6.31 1.09 11.46
CA LEU A 143 5.08 1.73 11.93
C LEU A 143 3.95 0.74 11.66
N ASN A 144 3.40 0.18 12.68
CA ASN A 144 2.53 -1.01 12.79
C ASN A 144 1.38 -1.22 11.78
N LEU A 145 1.10 -0.31 10.88
CA LEU A 145 0.08 -0.44 9.83
C LEU A 145 0.48 0.26 8.51
N HIS A 146 1.63 0.93 8.47
CA HIS A 146 2.10 1.65 7.30
C HIS A 146 3.62 1.48 7.19
N GLU A 147 4.04 0.32 6.70
CA GLU A 147 5.45 0.07 6.45
C GLU A 147 5.95 1.07 5.38
N ARG A 148 7.07 1.69 5.67
CA ARG A 148 7.76 2.54 4.71
C ARG A 148 9.22 2.12 4.62
N PHE A 149 9.74 2.09 3.41
CA PHE A 149 11.17 2.00 3.24
C PHE A 149 11.78 3.34 3.66
N MET A 150 12.63 3.29 4.68
CA MET A 150 13.27 4.47 5.28
C MET A 150 14.71 4.53 4.78
N LEU A 151 14.99 5.55 3.98
CA LEU A 151 16.35 5.84 3.55
C LEU A 151 17.15 6.52 4.68
N SER A 152 18.47 6.31 4.65
CA SER A 152 19.43 6.97 5.54
C SER A 152 19.35 8.50 5.43
N ASN A 153 19.74 9.21 6.50
CA ASN A 153 19.74 10.66 6.52
C ASN A 153 20.63 11.23 5.40
N GLY A 154 20.11 12.22 4.70
CA GLY A 154 20.82 12.89 3.59
C GLY A 154 20.64 12.21 2.23
N ALA A 155 19.90 11.11 2.13
CA ALA A 155 19.63 10.42 0.87
C ALA A 155 18.89 11.32 -0.14
N LYS A 156 19.31 11.27 -1.39
CA LYS A 156 18.68 12.01 -2.50
C LYS A 156 17.53 11.19 -3.07
N ILE A 157 16.34 11.78 -3.13
CA ILE A 157 15.14 11.12 -3.62
C ILE A 157 14.68 11.77 -4.92
N GLY A 158 14.59 10.97 -5.99
CA GLY A 158 14.01 11.34 -7.26
C GLY A 158 12.51 11.06 -7.33
N LYS A 159 11.88 11.46 -8.43
CA LYS A 159 10.48 11.15 -8.74
C LYS A 159 10.40 10.55 -10.13
N LEU A 160 9.67 9.45 -10.25
CA LEU A 160 9.34 8.84 -11.54
C LEU A 160 8.02 9.39 -12.06
N LYS A 161 7.90 9.43 -13.38
CA LYS A 161 6.64 9.75 -14.07
C LYS A 161 5.82 8.46 -14.26
N GLY A 162 4.50 8.61 -14.32
CA GLY A 162 3.56 7.50 -14.43
C GLY A 162 3.09 7.01 -13.07
N ASP A 163 2.22 6.01 -13.11
CA ASP A 163 1.52 5.50 -11.94
C ASP A 163 1.85 4.02 -11.69
N LEU A 164 2.02 3.66 -10.42
CA LEU A 164 1.91 2.31 -9.93
C LEU A 164 0.41 2.02 -9.76
N LEU A 165 -0.12 1.16 -10.60
CA LEU A 165 -1.51 0.75 -10.61
C LEU A 165 -1.75 -0.25 -9.47
N HIS A 166 -2.77 -0.04 -8.63
CA HIS A 166 -3.01 -0.83 -7.43
C HIS A 166 -4.48 -1.21 -7.28
N TRP A 167 -4.75 -2.48 -7.02
CA TRP A 167 -6.10 -3.06 -6.87
C TRP A 167 -6.35 -3.52 -5.42
N PRO A 168 -6.49 -2.59 -4.46
CA PRO A 168 -6.55 -2.92 -3.02
C PRO A 168 -7.84 -3.61 -2.59
N PHE A 169 -8.86 -3.61 -3.44
CA PHE A 169 -10.18 -4.13 -3.11
C PHE A 169 -10.79 -4.90 -4.27
N THR A 170 -11.32 -6.07 -3.97
CA THR A 170 -12.02 -6.93 -4.94
C THR A 170 -13.49 -6.55 -5.09
N SER A 171 -14.11 -5.97 -4.04
CA SER A 171 -15.51 -5.56 -4.03
C SER A 171 -15.79 -4.39 -3.08
N HIS A 172 -17.02 -3.86 -3.12
CA HIS A 172 -17.48 -2.85 -2.16
C HIS A 172 -17.61 -3.43 -0.73
N GLU A 173 -17.96 -4.70 -0.64
CA GLU A 173 -18.09 -5.45 0.62
C GLU A 173 -16.72 -5.61 1.27
N ASP A 174 -15.71 -6.06 0.51
CA ASP A 174 -14.31 -6.17 0.97
C ASP A 174 -13.79 -4.82 1.51
N HIS A 175 -14.05 -3.73 0.78
CA HIS A 175 -13.70 -2.38 1.26
C HIS A 175 -14.38 -2.04 2.60
N THR A 176 -15.68 -2.36 2.72
CA THR A 176 -16.44 -2.08 3.94
C THR A 176 -15.89 -2.86 5.14
N GLU A 177 -15.54 -4.13 4.94
CA GLU A 177 -14.96 -4.99 5.98
C GLU A 177 -13.57 -4.49 6.40
N LYS A 178 -12.70 -4.17 5.44
CA LYS A 178 -11.37 -3.59 5.72
C LYS A 178 -11.49 -2.28 6.51
N MET A 179 -12.42 -1.39 6.13
CA MET A 179 -12.66 -0.13 6.86
C MET A 179 -13.18 -0.37 8.28
N SER A 180 -14.05 -1.37 8.49
CA SER A 180 -14.52 -1.75 9.82
C SER A 180 -13.39 -2.27 10.69
N ARG A 181 -12.52 -3.13 10.15
CA ARG A 181 -11.33 -3.64 10.85
C ARG A 181 -10.37 -2.52 11.26
N TYR A 182 -10.06 -1.60 10.34
CA TYR A 182 -9.20 -0.45 10.65
C TYR A 182 -9.79 0.48 11.69
N SER A 183 -11.11 0.67 11.71
CA SER A 183 -11.80 1.44 12.76
C SER A 183 -11.58 0.83 14.14
N LYS A 184 -11.66 -0.50 14.25
CA LYS A 184 -11.44 -1.23 15.52
C LYS A 184 -9.99 -1.11 16.00
N ILE A 185 -9.03 -1.36 15.10
CA ILE A 185 -7.61 -1.26 15.41
C ILE A 185 -7.26 0.16 15.85
N GLY A 186 -7.66 1.16 15.07
CA GLY A 186 -7.39 2.56 15.40
C GLY A 186 -8.04 3.02 16.71
N ALA A 187 -9.20 2.49 17.09
CA ALA A 187 -9.82 2.77 18.37
C ALA A 187 -9.02 2.17 19.54
N GLN A 188 -8.52 0.95 19.38
CA GLN A 188 -7.68 0.29 20.38
C GLN A 188 -6.35 1.00 20.59
N GLU A 189 -5.69 1.43 19.50
CA GLU A 189 -4.44 2.19 19.56
C GLU A 189 -4.63 3.55 20.25
N TYR A 190 -5.71 4.27 19.91
CA TYR A 190 -6.05 5.53 20.57
C TYR A 190 -6.33 5.32 22.07
N HIS A 191 -6.99 4.23 22.42
CA HIS A 191 -7.24 3.89 23.83
C HIS A 191 -5.93 3.59 24.57
N LYS A 192 -5.04 2.77 23.98
CA LYS A 192 -3.70 2.45 24.52
C LYS A 192 -2.85 3.71 24.70
N SER A 193 -2.95 4.69 23.79
CA SER A 193 -2.25 5.98 23.89
C SER A 193 -2.91 6.99 24.84
N GLY A 194 -3.91 6.58 25.63
CA GLY A 194 -4.60 7.44 26.61
C GLY A 194 -5.56 8.46 26.02
N ARG A 195 -5.86 8.40 24.71
CA ARG A 195 -6.82 9.32 24.09
C ARG A 195 -8.24 9.04 24.56
N THR A 196 -9.03 10.12 24.68
CA THR A 196 -10.44 10.05 25.08
C THR A 196 -11.36 10.61 24.01
N ALA A 197 -12.63 10.20 24.07
CA ALA A 197 -13.67 10.69 23.17
C ALA A 197 -14.94 11.08 23.95
N SER A 198 -15.45 12.28 23.70
CA SER A 198 -16.74 12.75 24.19
C SER A 198 -17.91 12.15 23.40
N ILE A 199 -19.16 12.48 23.79
CA ILE A 199 -20.34 12.06 23.04
C ILE A 199 -20.38 12.68 21.63
N PHE A 200 -19.84 13.88 21.46
CA PHE A 200 -19.86 14.62 20.19
C PHE A 200 -18.69 14.25 19.26
N THR A 201 -17.57 13.73 19.82
CA THR A 201 -16.35 13.43 19.07
C THR A 201 -16.60 12.57 17.82
N PRO A 202 -17.39 11.46 17.87
CA PRO A 202 -17.68 10.65 16.68
C PRO A 202 -18.36 11.44 15.56
N TYR A 203 -19.34 12.28 15.92
CA TYR A 203 -20.09 13.07 14.93
C TYR A 203 -19.21 14.12 14.26
N ILE A 204 -18.43 14.85 15.04
CA ILE A 204 -17.51 15.87 14.53
C ILE A 204 -16.52 15.24 13.55
N HIS A 205 -15.88 14.14 13.92
CA HIS A 205 -14.91 13.47 13.06
C HIS A 205 -15.54 12.79 11.85
N GLY A 206 -16.74 12.26 11.97
CA GLY A 206 -17.48 11.70 10.83
C GLY A 206 -17.84 12.77 9.81
N ILE A 207 -18.49 13.84 10.25
CA ILE A 207 -18.91 14.97 9.38
C ILE A 207 -17.68 15.64 8.76
N TRP A 208 -16.68 16.00 9.56
CA TRP A 208 -15.44 16.60 9.07
C TRP A 208 -14.71 15.70 8.08
N GLY A 209 -14.64 14.39 8.37
CA GLY A 209 -14.05 13.42 7.47
C GLY A 209 -14.70 13.42 6.10
N PHE A 210 -16.05 13.44 6.03
CA PHE A 210 -16.78 13.55 4.78
C PHE A 210 -16.52 14.88 4.06
N MET A 211 -16.69 16.00 4.73
CA MET A 211 -16.51 17.34 4.16
C MET A 211 -15.09 17.51 3.59
N ARG A 212 -14.09 17.08 4.36
CA ARG A 212 -12.69 17.14 3.95
C ARG A 212 -12.42 16.31 2.69
N THR A 213 -12.81 15.03 2.68
CA THR A 213 -12.49 14.13 1.57
C THR A 213 -13.36 14.39 0.34
N TYR A 214 -14.66 14.66 0.54
CA TYR A 214 -15.60 14.83 -0.58
C TYR A 214 -15.52 16.22 -1.19
N ILE A 215 -15.51 17.29 -0.36
CA ILE A 215 -15.50 18.68 -0.85
C ILE A 215 -14.08 19.21 -0.99
N VAL A 216 -13.31 19.28 0.10
CA VAL A 216 -12.00 19.95 0.09
C VAL A 216 -10.99 19.20 -0.80
N LYS A 217 -11.03 17.85 -0.79
CA LYS A 217 -10.16 16.99 -1.60
C LYS A 217 -10.80 16.53 -2.93
N GLY A 218 -11.90 17.15 -3.30
CA GLY A 218 -12.52 16.97 -4.61
C GLY A 218 -13.11 15.58 -4.86
N GLY A 219 -13.44 14.82 -3.81
CA GLY A 219 -13.99 13.45 -3.98
C GLY A 219 -15.24 13.39 -4.86
N PHE A 220 -16.00 14.48 -4.94
CA PHE A 220 -17.15 14.59 -5.84
C PHE A 220 -16.77 14.47 -7.33
N LEU A 221 -15.52 14.80 -7.71
CA LEU A 221 -15.02 14.67 -9.08
C LEU A 221 -14.83 13.20 -9.49
N ASP A 222 -14.69 12.29 -8.53
CA ASP A 222 -14.70 10.85 -8.80
C ASP A 222 -16.13 10.26 -8.91
N GLY A 223 -17.17 11.13 -8.89
CA GLY A 223 -18.56 10.75 -9.10
C GLY A 223 -19.09 9.79 -8.01
N ARG A 224 -19.84 8.77 -8.43
CA ARG A 224 -20.49 7.81 -7.52
C ARG A 224 -19.50 7.09 -6.62
N GLU A 225 -18.36 6.65 -7.16
CA GLU A 225 -17.35 5.92 -6.38
C GLU A 225 -16.62 6.85 -5.40
N GLY A 226 -16.37 8.10 -5.79
CA GLY A 226 -15.86 9.12 -4.87
C GLY A 226 -16.80 9.38 -3.69
N PHE A 227 -18.12 9.46 -3.95
CA PHE A 227 -19.12 9.58 -2.87
C PHE A 227 -19.10 8.37 -1.93
N ARG A 228 -19.02 7.14 -2.47
CA ARG A 228 -18.96 5.90 -1.68
C ARG A 228 -17.73 5.87 -0.79
N ILE A 229 -16.55 6.14 -1.37
CA ILE A 229 -15.27 6.18 -0.65
C ILE A 229 -15.34 7.19 0.50
N CYS A 230 -15.78 8.42 0.23
CA CYS A 230 -15.88 9.46 1.25
C CYS A 230 -16.90 9.13 2.35
N SER A 231 -18.02 8.47 1.97
CA SER A 231 -19.03 8.01 2.93
C SER A 231 -18.49 6.88 3.83
N HIS A 232 -17.72 5.94 3.26
CA HIS A 232 -17.06 4.86 4.02
C HIS A 232 -15.98 5.43 4.96
N TYR A 233 -15.19 6.40 4.50
CA TYR A 233 -14.20 7.09 5.33
C TYR A 233 -14.86 7.81 6.52
N SER A 234 -15.94 8.56 6.26
CA SER A 234 -16.75 9.22 7.28
C SER A 234 -17.28 8.24 8.32
N ARG A 235 -17.89 7.13 7.87
CA ARG A 235 -18.41 6.06 8.73
C ARG A 235 -17.29 5.40 9.54
N SER A 236 -16.14 5.16 8.92
CA SER A 236 -14.96 4.60 9.61
C SER A 236 -14.46 5.52 10.71
N ALA A 237 -14.35 6.83 10.44
CA ALA A 237 -13.97 7.83 11.44
C ALA A 237 -14.99 7.87 12.60
N PHE A 238 -16.29 7.92 12.29
CA PHE A 238 -17.36 7.88 13.29
C PHE A 238 -17.24 6.63 14.17
N ASN A 239 -17.14 5.44 13.57
CA ASN A 239 -17.07 4.17 14.28
C ASN A 239 -15.83 4.08 15.16
N LYS A 240 -14.66 4.52 14.69
CA LYS A 240 -13.42 4.57 15.47
C LYS A 240 -13.61 5.33 16.78
N TYR A 241 -14.14 6.54 16.73
CA TYR A 241 -14.32 7.35 17.94
C TYR A 241 -15.49 6.87 18.81
N LYS A 242 -16.55 6.27 18.24
CA LYS A 242 -17.62 5.60 18.99
C LYS A 242 -17.07 4.42 19.80
N LEU A 243 -16.22 3.59 19.18
CA LEU A 243 -15.56 2.46 19.84
C LEU A 243 -14.57 2.94 20.92
N LEU A 244 -13.77 3.96 20.63
CA LEU A 244 -12.86 4.57 21.60
C LEU A 244 -13.63 5.03 22.85
N ARG A 245 -14.76 5.73 22.66
CA ARG A 245 -15.61 6.17 23.78
C ARG A 245 -16.14 4.99 24.60
N LYS A 246 -16.49 3.88 23.95
CA LYS A 246 -16.94 2.65 24.64
C LYS A 246 -15.80 2.09 25.50
N LEU A 247 -14.59 1.93 24.95
CA LEU A 247 -13.41 1.46 25.66
C LEU A 247 -13.06 2.35 26.86
N ASN A 248 -13.09 3.69 26.69
CA ASN A 248 -12.85 4.64 27.78
C ASN A 248 -13.88 4.54 28.92
N LYS A 249 -15.14 4.22 28.61
CA LYS A 249 -16.18 4.01 29.65
C LYS A 249 -15.98 2.71 30.41
N GLU A 250 -15.61 1.64 29.72
CA GLU A 250 -15.34 0.32 30.31
C GLU A 250 -14.13 0.38 31.25
N ALA A 251 -13.08 1.09 30.86
CA ALA A 251 -11.89 1.30 31.68
C ALA A 251 -12.14 2.11 32.98
N LYS A 252 -13.14 3.02 32.97
CA LYS A 252 -13.52 3.81 34.16
C LYS A 252 -14.40 3.03 35.15
N LYS A 253 -14.92 1.88 34.76
CA LYS A 253 -15.76 1.02 35.61
C LYS A 253 -14.96 -0.06 36.34
N LYS A 254 -13.71 -0.26 35.95
CA LYS A 254 -12.73 -1.12 36.60
C LYS A 254 -11.87 -0.29 37.57
#